data_56b44232bd244ea264732401c2af1da0
#
_entry.id   56b44232bd244ea264732401c2af1da0
#
_cell.length_a   1.000
_cell.length_b   1.000
_cell.length_c   1.000
_cell.angle_alpha   90.00
_cell.angle_beta   90.00
_cell.angle_gamma   90.00
#
_symmetry.space_group_name_H-M   'P 1'
#
loop_
_entity.id
_entity.type
_entity.pdbx_description
1 polymer ?
#
loop_
_entity_poly.entity_id
_entity_poly.type
_entity_poly.pdbx_seq_one_letter_code
_entity_poly.pdbx_strand_id
1 'polypeptide(L)'
;DDFPHRAPTAAEIEIGKYLSSINLSERDTFEFPLKTLPRPKGKATQVIYTVYELPRPDASPHDTVFDGQGNLWYSDFNSQFIGKLDLKTGKVVDYVVPQSRGFQTAQGGLQIDIDKEGRLYFGNMFQMALARFDPKTEKFEVQKLPMAESTFGDGHLTMVDPAFQHLDGKLWINVA
;
A
#
# COMPACT_ATOMS: atom_id res chain seq x y z
N ASP A 1 20.21 12.81 -14.72
CA ASP A 1 18.80 12.50 -15.00
C ASP A 1 18.54 12.64 -16.50
N ASP A 2 18.99 11.64 -17.27
CA ASP A 2 18.77 11.60 -18.71
C ASP A 2 17.59 10.71 -19.05
N PHE A 3 16.38 11.13 -18.68
CA PHE A 3 15.21 10.64 -19.38
C PHE A 3 15.17 11.34 -20.74
N PRO A 4 15.11 10.60 -21.86
CA PRO A 4 14.98 11.21 -23.17
C PRO A 4 13.68 12.02 -23.22
N HIS A 5 13.81 13.35 -23.25
CA HIS A 5 12.67 14.26 -23.40
C HIS A 5 12.13 14.12 -24.83
N ARG A 6 11.18 13.18 -25.02
CA ARG A 6 10.42 13.14 -26.28
C ARG A 6 9.38 14.26 -26.29
N ALA A 7 9.08 14.76 -27.44
CA ALA A 7 7.95 15.67 -27.61
C ALA A 7 6.65 14.97 -27.21
N PRO A 8 5.72 15.67 -26.51
CA PRO A 8 4.46 15.08 -26.11
C PRO A 8 3.60 14.75 -27.33
N THR A 9 2.87 13.66 -27.26
CA THR A 9 1.87 13.27 -28.27
C THR A 9 0.66 14.20 -28.25
N ALA A 10 -0.14 14.20 -29.30
CA ALA A 10 -1.38 14.97 -29.35
C ALA A 10 -2.35 14.61 -28.19
N ALA A 11 -2.43 13.32 -27.82
CA ALA A 11 -3.23 12.87 -26.69
C ALA A 11 -2.74 13.41 -25.36
N GLU A 12 -1.44 13.42 -25.13
CA GLU A 12 -0.82 13.98 -23.91
C GLU A 12 -1.03 15.48 -23.81
N ILE A 13 -1.01 16.20 -24.94
CA ILE A 13 -1.33 17.63 -25.00
C ILE A 13 -2.79 17.89 -24.61
N GLU A 14 -3.72 17.08 -25.13
CA GLU A 14 -5.15 17.21 -24.78
C GLU A 14 -5.42 16.88 -23.31
N ILE A 15 -4.79 15.86 -22.76
CA ILE A 15 -4.84 15.55 -21.32
C ILE A 15 -4.28 16.72 -20.51
N GLY A 16 -3.15 17.27 -20.92
CA GLY A 16 -2.54 18.42 -20.26
C GLY A 16 -3.45 19.66 -20.26
N LYS A 17 -4.11 19.95 -21.38
CA LYS A 17 -5.12 21.03 -21.47
C LYS A 17 -6.30 20.79 -20.55
N TYR A 18 -6.81 19.54 -20.52
CA TYR A 18 -7.91 19.18 -19.63
C TYR A 18 -7.53 19.38 -18.16
N LEU A 19 -6.41 18.82 -17.73
CA LEU A 19 -5.93 18.97 -16.36
C LEU A 19 -5.69 20.42 -15.99
N SER A 20 -5.14 21.23 -16.91
CA SER A 20 -4.94 22.65 -16.70
C SER A 20 -6.25 23.41 -16.54
N SER A 21 -7.30 23.00 -17.27
CA SER A 21 -8.63 23.64 -17.20
C SER A 21 -9.37 23.40 -15.90
N ILE A 22 -9.06 22.30 -15.20
CA ILE A 22 -9.63 21.97 -13.88
C ILE A 22 -8.70 22.32 -12.72
N ASN A 23 -7.54 22.85 -13.02
CA ASN A 23 -6.58 23.29 -11.99
C ASN A 23 -7.12 24.52 -11.27
N LEU A 24 -7.31 24.41 -9.96
CA LEU A 24 -7.82 25.49 -9.10
C LEU A 24 -6.72 26.41 -8.60
N SER A 25 -5.45 26.14 -8.91
CA SER A 25 -4.32 26.99 -8.54
C SER A 25 -3.86 27.84 -9.71
N GLU A 26 -3.94 29.16 -9.58
CA GLU A 26 -3.28 30.11 -10.48
C GLU A 26 -1.87 30.45 -10.01
N ARG A 27 -0.99 30.88 -10.94
CA ARG A 27 0.43 31.11 -10.63
C ARG A 27 0.67 32.09 -9.49
N ASP A 28 -0.19 33.09 -9.35
CA ASP A 28 -0.01 34.19 -8.40
C ASP A 28 -1.03 34.20 -7.27
N THR A 29 -2.05 33.37 -7.35
CA THR A 29 -3.08 33.24 -6.32
C THR A 29 -3.43 31.77 -6.13
N PHE A 30 -3.32 31.31 -4.91
CA PHE A 30 -3.73 29.98 -4.51
C PHE A 30 -5.01 30.12 -3.67
N GLU A 31 -6.15 30.15 -4.32
CA GLU A 31 -7.43 30.22 -3.65
C GLU A 31 -8.01 28.82 -3.42
N PHE A 32 -7.60 28.20 -2.35
CA PHE A 32 -8.33 27.07 -1.81
C PHE A 32 -9.33 27.60 -0.78
N PRO A 33 -10.62 27.31 -0.91
CA PRO A 33 -11.58 27.54 0.17
C PRO A 33 -11.32 26.51 1.29
N LEU A 34 -10.20 26.70 1.98
CA LEU A 34 -9.83 25.88 3.13
C LEU A 34 -10.86 26.11 4.25
N LYS A 35 -11.76 25.19 4.42
CA LYS A 35 -12.58 25.10 5.62
C LYS A 35 -11.71 24.59 6.76
N THR A 36 -11.06 25.51 7.46
CA THR A 36 -10.28 25.14 8.64
C THR A 36 -11.23 24.71 9.75
N LEU A 37 -11.01 23.52 10.28
CA LEU A 37 -11.66 23.08 11.50
C LEU A 37 -11.03 23.80 12.72
N PRO A 38 -11.81 24.09 13.75
CA PRO A 38 -11.25 24.66 14.97
C PRO A 38 -10.19 23.72 15.56
N ARG A 39 -9.08 24.29 16.01
CA ARG A 39 -8.03 23.50 16.65
C ARG A 39 -8.58 22.79 17.90
N PRO A 40 -8.33 21.50 18.07
CA PRO A 40 -8.71 20.79 19.27
C PRO A 40 -8.07 21.44 20.50
N LYS A 41 -8.79 21.46 21.63
CA LYS A 41 -8.34 22.06 22.90
C LYS A 41 -8.63 21.11 24.06
N GLY A 42 -7.89 21.29 25.14
CA GLY A 42 -8.11 20.55 26.38
C GLY A 42 -7.87 19.05 26.22
N LYS A 43 -8.79 18.21 26.67
CA LYS A 43 -8.64 16.74 26.61
C LYS A 43 -8.48 16.20 25.18
N ALA A 44 -9.01 16.87 24.17
CA ALA A 44 -8.87 16.47 22.77
C ALA A 44 -7.43 16.63 22.22
N THR A 45 -6.53 17.27 22.96
CA THR A 45 -5.12 17.39 22.62
C THR A 45 -4.23 16.39 23.37
N GLN A 46 -4.83 15.60 24.27
CA GLN A 46 -4.09 14.58 25.01
C GLN A 46 -3.96 13.33 24.14
N VAL A 47 -2.73 12.95 23.84
CA VAL A 47 -2.41 11.77 23.05
C VAL A 47 -1.63 10.79 23.92
N ILE A 48 -2.03 9.53 23.88
CA ILE A 48 -1.29 8.43 24.50
C ILE A 48 -0.63 7.64 23.36
N TYR A 49 0.68 7.45 23.47
CA TYR A 49 1.45 6.63 22.54
C TYR A 49 1.77 5.30 23.23
N THR A 50 1.52 4.21 22.51
CA THR A 50 2.03 2.90 22.89
C THR A 50 3.03 2.48 21.82
N VAL A 51 4.25 2.17 22.24
CA VAL A 51 5.33 1.72 21.36
C VAL A 51 5.44 0.21 21.48
N TYR A 52 5.53 -0.46 20.34
CA TYR A 52 5.74 -1.90 20.25
C TYR A 52 7.07 -2.17 19.55
N GLU A 53 7.91 -2.96 20.19
CA GLU A 53 9.17 -3.42 19.60
C GLU A 53 8.89 -4.53 18.58
N LEU A 54 9.46 -4.40 17.39
CA LEU A 54 9.36 -5.43 16.36
C LEU A 54 10.49 -6.47 16.53
N PRO A 55 10.27 -7.74 16.14
CA PRO A 55 11.20 -8.83 16.43
C PRO A 55 12.48 -8.75 15.60
N ARG A 56 12.47 -8.01 14.49
CA ARG A 56 13.60 -7.87 13.59
C ARG A 56 14.12 -6.44 13.56
N PRO A 57 15.42 -6.21 13.72
CA PRO A 57 15.99 -4.86 13.70
C PRO A 57 15.94 -4.18 12.32
N ASP A 58 15.79 -4.97 11.26
CA ASP A 58 15.65 -4.52 9.87
C ASP A 58 14.19 -4.39 9.42
N ALA A 59 13.22 -4.64 10.30
CA ALA A 59 11.82 -4.47 9.98
C ALA A 59 11.50 -3.01 9.61
N SER A 60 10.82 -2.83 8.49
CA SER A 60 10.41 -1.53 7.97
C SER A 60 8.92 -1.55 7.64
N PRO A 61 8.03 -1.48 8.66
CA PRO A 61 6.60 -1.48 8.42
C PRO A 61 6.22 -0.30 7.53
N HIS A 62 5.43 -0.57 6.51
CA HIS A 62 4.97 0.45 5.58
C HIS A 62 3.49 0.77 5.81
N ASP A 63 2.64 -0.22 5.61
CA ASP A 63 1.20 -0.08 5.76
C ASP A 63 0.65 -1.00 6.83
N THR A 64 -0.51 -0.63 7.39
CA THR A 64 -1.12 -1.39 8.47
C THR A 64 -2.63 -1.51 8.29
N VAL A 65 -3.19 -2.66 8.71
CA VAL A 65 -4.62 -2.90 8.72
C VAL A 65 -5.06 -3.64 9.98
N PHE A 66 -6.23 -3.30 10.50
CA PHE A 66 -6.84 -4.00 11.64
C PHE A 66 -7.71 -5.15 11.16
N ASP A 67 -7.63 -6.30 11.84
CA ASP A 67 -8.46 -7.48 11.52
C ASP A 67 -9.80 -7.51 12.27
N GLY A 68 -10.11 -6.50 13.06
CA GLY A 68 -11.31 -6.44 13.89
C GLY A 68 -11.30 -7.39 15.09
N GLN A 69 -10.24 -8.17 15.30
CA GLN A 69 -10.11 -9.14 16.40
C GLN A 69 -9.06 -8.70 17.44
N GLY A 70 -8.52 -7.50 17.29
CA GLY A 70 -7.51 -6.94 18.20
C GLY A 70 -6.07 -7.13 17.71
N ASN A 71 -5.88 -7.53 16.46
CA ASN A 71 -4.57 -7.57 15.84
C ASN A 71 -4.41 -6.47 14.80
N LEU A 72 -3.21 -5.96 14.73
CA LEU A 72 -2.72 -5.10 13.68
C LEU A 72 -1.80 -5.92 12.77
N TRP A 73 -2.10 -5.93 11.48
CA TRP A 73 -1.24 -6.53 10.48
C TRP A 73 -0.44 -5.44 9.78
N TYR A 74 0.79 -5.71 9.42
CA TYR A 74 1.64 -4.78 8.69
C TYR A 74 2.37 -5.45 7.54
N SER A 75 2.59 -4.69 6.47
CA SER A 75 3.52 -5.05 5.39
C SER A 75 4.92 -4.54 5.72
N ASP A 76 5.94 -5.30 5.35
CA ASP A 76 7.33 -4.89 5.49
C ASP A 76 7.87 -4.41 4.13
N PHE A 77 8.34 -3.16 4.09
CA PHE A 77 8.80 -2.52 2.86
C PHE A 77 10.13 -3.08 2.34
N ASN A 78 11.02 -3.46 3.25
CA ASN A 78 12.39 -3.84 2.90
C ASN A 78 12.63 -5.34 2.90
N SER A 79 11.63 -6.14 3.22
CA SER A 79 11.81 -7.58 3.37
C SER A 79 10.56 -8.39 3.03
N GLN A 80 10.74 -9.70 2.95
CA GLN A 80 9.72 -10.65 2.53
C GLN A 80 8.78 -11.07 3.67
N PHE A 81 8.33 -10.13 4.49
CA PHE A 81 7.46 -10.48 5.60
C PHE A 81 6.17 -9.66 5.59
N ILE A 82 5.13 -10.26 6.13
CA ILE A 82 4.02 -9.57 6.77
C ILE A 82 4.05 -9.89 8.25
N GLY A 83 3.72 -8.93 9.08
CA GLY A 83 3.73 -9.12 10.51
C GLY A 83 2.34 -8.97 11.12
N LYS A 84 2.11 -9.68 12.21
CA LYS A 84 0.92 -9.62 13.04
C LYS A 84 1.30 -9.17 14.43
N LEU A 85 0.77 -8.04 14.86
CA LEU A 85 0.89 -7.54 16.23
C LEU A 85 -0.43 -7.78 16.98
N ASP A 86 -0.39 -8.54 18.04
CA ASP A 86 -1.47 -8.64 19.02
C ASP A 86 -1.41 -7.40 19.93
N LEU A 87 -2.36 -6.50 19.79
CA LEU A 87 -2.39 -5.23 20.54
C LEU A 87 -2.59 -5.40 22.04
N LYS A 88 -3.16 -6.53 22.49
CA LYS A 88 -3.40 -6.81 23.90
C LYS A 88 -2.15 -7.29 24.61
N THR A 89 -1.37 -8.10 23.94
CA THR A 89 -0.17 -8.76 24.53
C THR A 89 1.13 -8.11 24.11
N GLY A 90 1.13 -7.33 23.02
CA GLY A 90 2.32 -6.78 22.38
C GLY A 90 3.13 -7.83 21.62
N LYS A 91 2.62 -9.05 21.49
CA LYS A 91 3.32 -10.12 20.77
C LYS A 91 3.27 -9.89 19.27
N VAL A 92 4.41 -9.98 18.63
CA VAL A 92 4.55 -9.91 17.17
C VAL A 92 4.94 -11.25 16.60
N VAL A 93 4.36 -11.61 15.47
CA VAL A 93 4.67 -12.81 14.68
C VAL A 93 4.84 -12.40 13.23
N ASP A 94 5.97 -12.77 12.63
CA ASP A 94 6.24 -12.54 11.21
C ASP A 94 5.97 -13.79 10.38
N TYR A 95 5.39 -13.61 9.20
CA TYR A 95 5.12 -14.64 8.22
C TYR A 95 5.93 -14.37 6.96
N VAL A 96 6.66 -15.38 6.50
CA VAL A 96 7.50 -15.27 5.30
C VAL A 96 6.63 -15.34 4.06
N VAL A 97 6.67 -14.29 3.25
CA VAL A 97 5.94 -14.22 1.98
C VAL A 97 6.69 -15.03 0.92
N PRO A 98 6.03 -15.98 0.23
CA PRO A 98 6.66 -16.74 -0.84
C PRO A 98 7.11 -15.85 -1.99
N GLN A 99 8.28 -16.13 -2.52
CA GLN A 99 8.81 -15.44 -3.70
C GLN A 99 8.11 -15.91 -4.98
N SER A 100 7.83 -14.96 -5.86
CA SER A 100 7.30 -15.22 -7.21
C SER A 100 8.36 -15.16 -8.30
N ARG A 101 9.45 -14.45 -8.05
CA ARG A 101 10.63 -14.30 -8.92
C ARG A 101 11.87 -14.91 -8.27
N GLY A 102 12.96 -15.00 -9.03
CA GLY A 102 14.22 -15.58 -8.56
C GLY A 102 14.77 -14.89 -7.30
N PHE A 103 15.58 -15.64 -6.56
CA PHE A 103 16.10 -15.30 -5.23
C PHE A 103 16.84 -13.95 -5.14
N GLN A 104 17.38 -13.45 -6.24
CA GLN A 104 18.11 -12.17 -6.25
C GLN A 104 17.20 -10.94 -6.47
N THR A 105 15.92 -11.14 -6.67
CA THR A 105 14.98 -10.03 -6.85
C THR A 105 14.61 -9.46 -5.48
N ALA A 106 14.70 -8.15 -5.35
CA ALA A 106 14.29 -7.46 -4.13
C ALA A 106 12.85 -7.81 -3.75
N GLN A 107 12.54 -7.69 -2.48
CA GLN A 107 11.24 -7.98 -1.93
C GLN A 107 10.78 -6.83 -1.05
N GLY A 108 9.49 -6.72 -0.90
CA GLY A 108 8.87 -5.74 -0.04
C GLY A 108 7.37 -5.68 -0.29
N GLY A 109 6.63 -5.30 0.73
CA GLY A 109 5.20 -5.05 0.65
C GLY A 109 4.92 -3.56 0.84
N LEU A 110 4.08 -2.99 -0.02
CA LEU A 110 3.56 -1.65 0.18
C LEU A 110 2.24 -1.73 0.93
N GLN A 111 1.16 -1.62 0.21
CA GLN A 111 -0.18 -1.64 0.75
C GLN A 111 -0.57 -3.04 1.22
N ILE A 112 -1.22 -3.09 2.38
CA ILE A 112 -1.85 -4.30 2.90
C ILE A 112 -3.32 -4.00 3.21
N ASP A 113 -4.21 -4.87 2.75
CA ASP A 113 -5.64 -4.73 2.92
C ASP A 113 -6.27 -6.04 3.41
N ILE A 114 -7.47 -5.94 3.96
CA ILE A 114 -8.21 -7.10 4.48
C ILE A 114 -9.59 -7.16 3.86
N ASP A 115 -10.01 -8.35 3.43
CA ASP A 115 -11.37 -8.55 2.94
C ASP A 115 -12.34 -8.89 4.10
N LYS A 116 -13.62 -8.95 3.77
CA LYS A 116 -14.68 -9.25 4.73
C LYS A 116 -14.60 -10.66 5.33
N GLU A 117 -13.87 -11.58 4.70
CA GLU A 117 -13.60 -12.91 5.21
C GLU A 117 -12.38 -12.94 6.14
N GLY A 118 -11.66 -11.83 6.26
CA GLY A 118 -10.47 -11.67 7.10
C GLY A 118 -9.18 -12.13 6.43
N ARG A 119 -9.16 -12.28 5.10
CA ARG A 119 -7.95 -12.61 4.35
C ARG A 119 -7.21 -11.32 3.99
N LEU A 120 -5.91 -11.37 4.09
CA LEU A 120 -5.04 -10.25 3.79
C LEU A 120 -4.60 -10.29 2.33
N TYR A 121 -4.55 -9.13 1.70
CA TYR A 121 -4.03 -8.93 0.36
C TYR A 121 -2.93 -7.88 0.40
N PHE A 122 -1.86 -8.11 -0.32
CA PHE A 122 -0.78 -7.13 -0.43
C PHE A 122 -0.03 -7.29 -1.74
N GLY A 123 0.45 -6.16 -2.25
CA GLY A 123 1.32 -6.12 -3.40
C GLY A 123 2.72 -6.58 -3.01
N ASN A 124 3.22 -7.63 -3.63
CA ASN A 124 4.59 -8.07 -3.47
C ASN A 124 5.47 -7.31 -4.46
N MET A 125 5.97 -6.17 -4.00
CA MET A 125 6.77 -5.22 -4.76
C MET A 125 8.03 -5.90 -5.32
N PHE A 126 8.48 -5.48 -6.49
CA PHE A 126 9.60 -6.07 -7.24
C PHE A 126 9.38 -7.52 -7.70
N GLN A 127 8.46 -8.23 -7.10
CA GLN A 127 8.11 -9.60 -7.44
C GLN A 127 7.02 -9.70 -8.52
N MET A 128 6.40 -8.56 -8.90
CA MET A 128 5.28 -8.47 -9.84
C MET A 128 4.19 -9.51 -9.53
N ALA A 129 3.78 -9.53 -8.29
CA ALA A 129 2.81 -10.49 -7.80
C ALA A 129 1.88 -9.88 -6.76
N LEU A 130 0.65 -10.32 -6.77
CA LEU A 130 -0.30 -10.12 -5.69
C LEU A 130 -0.23 -11.33 -4.77
N ALA A 131 -0.10 -11.10 -3.49
CA ALA A 131 -0.17 -12.14 -2.49
C ALA A 131 -1.45 -12.02 -1.67
N ARG A 132 -2.04 -13.17 -1.36
CA ARG A 132 -3.14 -13.34 -0.43
C ARG A 132 -2.70 -14.24 0.71
N PHE A 133 -3.00 -13.86 1.93
CA PHE A 133 -2.73 -14.64 3.12
C PHE A 133 -4.02 -14.92 3.87
N ASP A 134 -4.26 -16.16 4.23
CA ASP A 134 -5.38 -16.56 5.08
C ASP A 134 -4.88 -16.77 6.52
N PRO A 135 -5.22 -15.88 7.46
CA PRO A 135 -4.78 -16.01 8.85
C PRO A 135 -5.31 -17.24 9.58
N LYS A 136 -6.39 -17.87 9.10
CA LYS A 136 -6.98 -19.05 9.73
C LYS A 136 -6.19 -20.32 9.41
N THR A 137 -5.64 -20.38 8.22
CA THR A 137 -4.87 -21.54 7.72
C THR A 137 -3.38 -21.28 7.66
N GLU A 138 -2.97 -20.03 7.86
CA GLU A 138 -1.60 -19.53 7.72
C GLU A 138 -0.98 -19.85 6.36
N LYS A 139 -1.80 -19.82 5.31
CA LYS A 139 -1.38 -20.13 3.94
C LYS A 139 -1.35 -18.90 3.07
N PHE A 140 -0.32 -18.85 2.24
CA PHE A 140 -0.20 -17.88 1.16
C PHE A 140 -0.68 -18.46 -0.16
N GLU A 141 -1.30 -17.60 -0.95
CA GLU A 141 -1.48 -17.76 -2.39
C GLU A 141 -0.83 -16.58 -3.08
N VAL A 142 0.07 -16.85 -4.00
CA VAL A 142 0.80 -15.81 -4.74
C VAL A 142 0.44 -15.91 -6.20
N GLN A 143 -0.15 -14.86 -6.74
CA GLN A 143 -0.52 -14.74 -8.13
C GLN A 143 0.44 -13.81 -8.86
N LYS A 144 1.19 -14.35 -9.82
CA LYS A 144 1.99 -13.54 -10.74
C LYS A 144 1.08 -12.73 -11.64
N LEU A 145 1.46 -11.48 -11.87
CA LEU A 145 0.76 -10.64 -12.84
C LEU A 145 1.15 -11.06 -14.27
N PRO A 146 0.27 -10.80 -15.25
CA PRO A 146 0.57 -11.10 -16.66
C PRO A 146 1.85 -10.42 -17.17
N MET A 147 2.26 -9.32 -16.57
CA MET A 147 3.46 -8.56 -16.90
C MET A 147 4.71 -9.02 -16.14
N ALA A 148 4.62 -10.09 -15.34
CA ALA A 148 5.69 -10.54 -14.46
C ALA A 148 7.00 -10.91 -15.18
N GLU A 149 6.96 -11.15 -16.49
CA GLU A 149 8.12 -11.44 -17.33
C GLU A 149 8.68 -10.19 -18.04
N SER A 150 8.03 -9.04 -17.89
CA SER A 150 8.52 -7.78 -18.41
C SER A 150 9.82 -7.40 -17.73
N THR A 151 10.81 -6.98 -18.51
CA THR A 151 12.08 -6.43 -18.03
C THR A 151 11.93 -5.04 -17.41
N PHE A 152 10.78 -4.41 -17.58
CA PHE A 152 10.41 -3.16 -16.94
C PHE A 152 9.69 -3.49 -15.64
N GLY A 153 10.41 -3.49 -14.53
CA GLY A 153 9.58 -3.84 -13.49
C GLY A 153 10.04 -3.76 -12.07
N ASP A 154 10.21 -2.59 -11.60
CA ASP A 154 10.12 -2.29 -10.16
C ASP A 154 8.66 -2.21 -9.69
N GLY A 155 7.74 -2.87 -10.40
CA GLY A 155 6.29 -2.73 -10.27
C GLY A 155 5.80 -2.54 -8.85
N HIS A 156 5.57 -1.30 -8.52
CA HIS A 156 4.87 -0.94 -7.29
C HIS A 156 3.41 -1.34 -7.46
N LEU A 157 3.00 -2.36 -6.73
CA LEU A 157 1.61 -2.79 -6.67
C LEU A 157 0.92 -2.05 -5.54
N THR A 158 -0.06 -1.25 -5.93
CA THR A 158 -1.02 -0.66 -4.99
C THR A 158 -2.41 -1.21 -5.25
N MET A 159 -3.26 -1.25 -4.25
CA MET A 159 -4.63 -1.72 -4.35
C MET A 159 -5.60 -0.58 -4.13
N VAL A 160 -6.77 -0.68 -4.74
CA VAL A 160 -7.89 0.18 -4.35
C VAL A 160 -8.40 -0.31 -3.00
N ASP A 161 -8.62 0.62 -2.09
CA ASP A 161 -9.14 0.33 -0.75
C ASP A 161 -10.32 -0.66 -0.82
N PRO A 162 -10.29 -1.75 -0.05
CA PRO A 162 -11.37 -2.74 0.05
C PRO A 162 -12.75 -2.17 0.34
N ALA A 163 -12.81 -0.98 0.92
CA ALA A 163 -14.07 -0.25 1.09
C ALA A 163 -14.83 -0.08 -0.23
N PHE A 164 -14.14 -0.09 -1.37
CA PHE A 164 -14.74 0.01 -2.70
C PHE A 164 -14.97 -1.32 -3.40
N GLN A 165 -14.53 -2.46 -2.83
CA GLN A 165 -14.74 -3.78 -3.43
C GLN A 165 -16.21 -4.16 -3.55
N HIS A 166 -17.09 -3.56 -2.77
CA HIS A 166 -18.52 -3.80 -2.84
C HIS A 166 -19.17 -3.37 -4.16
N LEU A 167 -18.50 -2.54 -4.95
CA LEU A 167 -19.05 -2.04 -6.22
C LEU A 167 -19.18 -3.14 -7.26
N ASP A 168 -18.21 -4.07 -7.34
CA ASP A 168 -18.21 -5.15 -8.34
C ASP A 168 -17.65 -6.48 -7.82
N GLY A 169 -17.32 -6.56 -6.54
CA GLY A 169 -16.76 -7.76 -5.89
C GLY A 169 -15.33 -8.10 -6.32
N LYS A 170 -14.63 -7.19 -7.00
CA LYS A 170 -13.27 -7.39 -7.49
C LYS A 170 -12.25 -6.65 -6.62
N LEU A 171 -11.05 -7.20 -6.58
CA LEU A 171 -9.88 -6.50 -6.09
C LEU A 171 -9.23 -5.76 -7.25
N TRP A 172 -9.23 -4.43 -7.18
CA TRP A 172 -8.58 -3.59 -8.16
C TRP A 172 -7.15 -3.29 -7.74
N ILE A 173 -6.22 -3.51 -8.64
CA ILE A 173 -4.80 -3.23 -8.41
C ILE A 173 -4.28 -2.26 -9.46
N ASN A 174 -3.36 -1.40 -9.04
CA ASN A 174 -2.59 -0.54 -9.91
C ASN A 174 -1.16 -1.05 -9.96
N VAL A 175 -0.58 -1.05 -11.15
CA VAL A 175 0.82 -1.40 -11.38
C VAL A 175 1.51 -0.16 -11.91
N ALA A 176 2.44 0.39 -11.16
CA ALA A 176 3.22 1.58 -11.54
C ALA A 176 4.61 1.20 -12.04
#